data_20cb53187da1ca3d73944ea48082fa40
#
_entry.id   20cb53187da1ca3d73944ea48082fa40
#
_cell.length_a   1.000
_cell.length_b   1.000
_cell.length_c   1.000
_cell.angle_alpha   90.00
_cell.angle_beta   90.00
_cell.angle_gamma   90.00
#
_symmetry.space_group_name_H-M   'P 1'
#
loop_
_entity.id
_entity.type
_entity.pdbx_description
1 polymer ?
#
loop_
_entity_poly.entity_id
_entity_poly.type
_entity_poly.pdbx_seq_one_letter_code
_entity_poly.pdbx_strand_id
1 'polypeptide(L)'
;MGFIMNTAKSRSIMYSLVFVFLCSLVWVSAGGQSKDPLQFPRDVFTLETKTVRTSVGEKKVTYRSYKHIPYVANPIDKDYQSLNVSVPVEVAGAAVDATNAPILFAIGVGGYMSVKNAGSGGGMMGAPPSGPPVGPSPVGGRMGGPPGAGGKTSSNTDLALAAGYVVVSPGCRGRDNRAADGSYYGKAPAAIVDLKAAVRYLRRNKGVMPGNVRWIVSTGISAGGALSALLGASGNSPMYDTYLKEIGAAEEDDTIYASACFCPITDLEHADGAYEWMYGATPAGSALVNQELSKQLKAAFVEYQASLKLKGKNRFGAITAESYPRYLIQAYLIPSANRYLRNLTDEKRKEYLAKNKWITWTDNGASFAFADYVAHVGRMKGLPAFDDFNMKQAEPILFGNKTTNARHFTGFSLRQATGDSNARIDGEMQTIVDMMNPMYFIGRKNKGCVKYWWIRHGASDNHTSLTVIVNLALALENRKKNVNALLYWDAGHGADEDPEDFIAWIGNITGFTGHIKAGK
;
A
#
# COMPACT_ATOMS: atom_id res chain seq x y z
N MET A 1 79.12 -43.12 -71.48
CA MET A 1 79.77 -41.91 -71.00
C MET A 1 78.94 -41.43 -69.84
N GLY A 2 79.23 -41.71 -68.64
CA GLY A 2 80.46 -41.47 -67.88
C GLY A 2 80.09 -40.50 -66.82
N PHE A 3 80.25 -40.88 -65.65
CA PHE A 3 80.79 -40.50 -64.34
C PHE A 3 79.72 -40.27 -63.29
N ILE A 4 79.56 -41.15 -62.34
CA ILE A 4 80.19 -41.41 -61.02
C ILE A 4 80.60 -40.13 -60.25
N MET A 5 79.96 -39.98 -59.07
CA MET A 5 80.55 -39.86 -57.71
C MET A 5 79.43 -39.43 -56.69
N ASN A 6 79.01 -40.25 -55.83
CA ASN A 6 79.50 -40.62 -54.49
C ASN A 6 79.79 -39.40 -53.60
N THR A 7 79.03 -39.21 -52.58
CA THR A 7 79.53 -39.18 -51.16
C THR A 7 78.45 -38.90 -50.13
N ALA A 8 78.54 -39.74 -49.12
CA ALA A 8 78.46 -39.53 -47.73
C ALA A 8 77.07 -39.33 -47.08
N LYS A 9 76.76 -40.40 -46.36
CA LYS A 9 75.80 -40.48 -45.26
C LYS A 9 76.07 -39.49 -44.14
N SER A 10 75.03 -38.74 -43.75
CA SER A 10 74.92 -38.27 -42.40
C SER A 10 73.56 -38.70 -41.84
N ARG A 11 73.57 -39.61 -40.85
CA ARG A 11 72.44 -40.04 -40.09
C ARG A 11 72.12 -38.99 -39.03
N SER A 12 71.06 -38.22 -39.18
CA SER A 12 70.43 -37.47 -38.11
C SER A 12 69.27 -38.28 -37.59
N ILE A 13 69.39 -38.74 -36.34
CA ILE A 13 68.33 -39.39 -35.60
C ILE A 13 67.40 -38.28 -35.07
N MET A 14 66.23 -38.16 -35.64
CA MET A 14 65.20 -37.26 -35.21
C MET A 14 64.31 -38.04 -34.26
N TYR A 15 64.40 -37.75 -32.94
CA TYR A 15 63.48 -38.23 -31.89
C TYR A 15 62.13 -37.56 -32.11
N SER A 16 61.13 -38.27 -32.60
CA SER A 16 59.73 -37.85 -32.58
C SER A 16 59.21 -38.05 -31.20
N LEU A 17 59.11 -36.96 -30.40
CA LEU A 17 58.33 -36.91 -29.19
C LEU A 17 56.86 -36.93 -29.60
N VAL A 18 56.22 -38.10 -29.44
CA VAL A 18 54.77 -38.22 -29.49
C VAL A 18 54.22 -37.67 -28.16
N PHE A 19 53.72 -36.43 -28.16
CA PHE A 19 52.89 -35.90 -27.09
C PHE A 19 51.52 -36.55 -27.18
N VAL A 20 51.28 -37.57 -26.37
CA VAL A 20 49.93 -38.10 -26.11
C VAL A 20 49.20 -37.08 -25.23
N PHE A 21 48.37 -36.23 -25.87
CA PHE A 21 47.38 -35.44 -25.16
C PHE A 21 46.29 -36.38 -24.62
N LEU A 22 46.41 -36.78 -23.36
CA LEU A 22 45.28 -37.36 -22.62
C LEU A 22 44.25 -36.24 -22.41
N CYS A 23 43.29 -36.08 -23.32
CA CYS A 23 42.05 -35.37 -23.07
C CYS A 23 41.28 -36.19 -22.02
N SER A 24 41.47 -35.86 -20.75
CA SER A 24 40.52 -36.24 -19.71
C SER A 24 39.20 -35.52 -20.01
N LEU A 25 38.27 -36.22 -20.67
CA LEU A 25 36.86 -35.82 -20.72
C LEU A 25 36.34 -35.83 -19.25
N VAL A 26 36.41 -34.68 -18.62
CA VAL A 26 35.59 -34.42 -17.43
C VAL A 26 34.15 -34.38 -17.93
N TRP A 27 33.45 -35.48 -17.76
CA TRP A 27 32.00 -35.50 -17.82
C TRP A 27 31.51 -34.65 -16.65
N VAL A 28 31.33 -33.35 -16.87
CA VAL A 28 30.44 -32.53 -16.03
C VAL A 28 29.06 -33.10 -16.31
N SER A 29 28.61 -33.98 -15.45
CA SER A 29 27.20 -34.32 -15.39
C SER A 29 26.49 -33.02 -15.03
N ALA A 30 25.96 -32.34 -16.03
CA ALA A 30 24.93 -31.34 -15.85
C ALA A 30 23.70 -32.08 -15.33
N GLY A 31 23.75 -32.45 -14.03
CA GLY A 31 22.59 -32.75 -13.24
C GLY A 31 21.81 -31.44 -13.18
N GLY A 32 20.87 -31.28 -14.09
CA GLY A 32 19.90 -30.22 -14.06
C GLY A 32 19.06 -30.42 -12.82
N GLN A 33 19.56 -29.98 -11.64
CA GLN A 33 18.69 -29.62 -10.54
C GLN A 33 17.76 -28.56 -11.11
N SER A 34 16.48 -28.88 -11.27
CA SER A 34 15.45 -27.88 -11.55
C SER A 34 15.60 -26.84 -10.43
N LYS A 35 16.13 -25.67 -10.77
CA LYS A 35 16.27 -24.60 -9.79
C LYS A 35 14.87 -24.36 -9.23
N ASP A 36 14.70 -24.47 -7.92
CA ASP A 36 13.46 -24.13 -7.23
C ASP A 36 13.04 -22.73 -7.70
N PRO A 37 11.89 -22.58 -8.40
CA PRO A 37 11.47 -21.31 -8.96
C PRO A 37 11.24 -20.25 -7.86
N LEU A 38 11.11 -20.66 -6.62
CA LEU A 38 10.89 -19.78 -5.47
C LEU A 38 12.17 -19.51 -4.65
N GLN A 39 13.35 -19.91 -5.14
CA GLN A 39 14.61 -19.62 -4.46
C GLN A 39 15.05 -18.17 -4.74
N PHE A 40 15.43 -17.43 -3.68
CA PHE A 40 15.98 -16.08 -3.82
C PHE A 40 17.32 -16.07 -4.55
N PRO A 41 17.51 -15.26 -5.60
CA PRO A 41 18.73 -15.23 -6.43
C PRO A 41 19.83 -14.40 -5.74
N ARG A 42 20.43 -14.92 -4.67
CA ARG A 42 21.33 -14.21 -3.75
C ARG A 42 22.48 -13.47 -4.44
N ASP A 43 23.01 -14.04 -5.53
CA ASP A 43 24.20 -13.53 -6.19
C ASP A 43 23.88 -12.69 -7.46
N VAL A 44 22.60 -12.49 -7.77
CA VAL A 44 22.15 -11.74 -8.95
C VAL A 44 21.60 -10.38 -8.54
N PHE A 45 22.47 -9.39 -8.45
CA PHE A 45 22.12 -8.02 -8.08
C PHE A 45 22.98 -6.98 -8.81
N THR A 46 22.53 -5.73 -8.81
CA THR A 46 23.33 -4.55 -9.14
C THR A 46 23.60 -3.74 -7.88
N LEU A 47 24.77 -3.10 -7.83
CA LEU A 47 25.02 -2.08 -6.80
C LEU A 47 24.52 -0.74 -7.31
N GLU A 48 23.66 -0.12 -6.54
CA GLU A 48 23.10 1.19 -6.82
C GLU A 48 23.40 2.15 -5.67
N THR A 49 23.50 3.44 -5.99
CA THR A 49 23.75 4.49 -5.00
C THR A 49 22.75 5.62 -5.21
N LYS A 50 22.22 6.15 -4.11
CA LYS A 50 21.36 7.33 -4.11
C LYS A 50 21.67 8.26 -2.95
N THR A 51 21.31 9.53 -3.08
CA THR A 51 21.32 10.50 -1.98
C THR A 51 19.92 10.61 -1.40
N VAL A 52 19.80 10.41 -0.10
CA VAL A 52 18.56 10.50 0.67
C VAL A 52 18.61 11.73 1.56
N ARG A 53 17.63 12.61 1.42
CA ARG A 53 17.47 13.78 2.29
C ARG A 53 16.73 13.40 3.56
N THR A 54 17.32 13.74 4.69
CA THR A 54 16.73 13.55 6.02
C THR A 54 16.69 14.88 6.76
N SER A 55 15.95 14.96 7.86
CA SER A 55 15.90 16.15 8.72
C SER A 55 17.28 16.56 9.29
N VAL A 56 18.24 15.61 9.36
CA VAL A 56 19.60 15.84 9.83
C VAL A 56 20.63 16.00 8.70
N GLY A 57 20.18 16.15 7.46
CA GLY A 57 21.04 16.33 6.28
C GLY A 57 20.93 15.20 5.24
N GLU A 58 21.76 15.27 4.22
CA GLU A 58 21.79 14.28 3.14
C GLU A 58 22.67 13.08 3.54
N LYS A 59 22.17 11.88 3.22
CA LYS A 59 22.90 10.62 3.41
C LYS A 59 23.06 9.93 2.07
N LYS A 60 24.30 9.58 1.72
CA LYS A 60 24.58 8.70 0.58
C LYS A 60 24.31 7.25 1.01
N VAL A 61 23.51 6.53 0.25
CA VAL A 61 23.12 5.14 0.52
C VAL A 61 23.52 4.28 -0.66
N THR A 62 24.38 3.28 -0.44
CA THR A 62 24.70 2.24 -1.41
C THR A 62 23.97 0.97 -1.03
N TYR A 63 23.32 0.32 -2.01
CA TYR A 63 22.50 -0.87 -1.77
C TYR A 63 22.61 -1.88 -2.91
N ARG A 64 22.40 -3.17 -2.59
CA ARG A 64 22.20 -4.21 -3.57
C ARG A 64 20.76 -4.14 -4.06
N SER A 65 20.57 -4.07 -5.37
CA SER A 65 19.27 -4.02 -6.04
C SER A 65 19.03 -5.33 -6.78
N TYR A 66 18.05 -6.08 -6.31
CA TYR A 66 17.54 -7.31 -6.92
C TYR A 66 16.24 -6.99 -7.63
N LYS A 67 16.12 -7.34 -8.91
CA LYS A 67 14.98 -6.92 -9.74
C LYS A 67 14.27 -8.11 -10.38
N HIS A 68 12.96 -7.95 -10.60
CA HIS A 68 12.11 -8.90 -11.34
C HIS A 68 12.16 -10.35 -10.81
N ILE A 69 12.12 -10.51 -9.48
CA ILE A 69 12.14 -11.83 -8.85
C ILE A 69 10.72 -12.38 -8.79
N PRO A 70 10.36 -13.44 -9.51
CA PRO A 70 9.05 -14.08 -9.38
C PRO A 70 8.85 -14.61 -7.96
N TYR A 71 7.69 -14.35 -7.37
CA TYR A 71 7.38 -14.80 -6.02
C TYR A 71 6.33 -15.93 -5.96
N VAL A 72 5.92 -16.43 -7.13
CA VAL A 72 5.01 -17.57 -7.31
C VAL A 72 5.58 -18.54 -8.34
N ALA A 73 5.31 -19.83 -8.19
CA ALA A 73 5.80 -20.85 -9.12
C ALA A 73 5.05 -20.86 -10.46
N ASN A 74 3.76 -20.49 -10.44
CA ASN A 74 2.88 -20.48 -11.61
C ASN A 74 2.32 -19.08 -11.87
N PRO A 75 3.16 -18.09 -12.26
CA PRO A 75 2.68 -16.74 -12.50
C PRO A 75 1.73 -16.70 -13.69
N ILE A 76 0.57 -16.05 -13.51
CA ILE A 76 -0.34 -15.72 -14.61
C ILE A 76 0.31 -14.67 -15.49
N ASP A 77 1.00 -13.71 -14.88
CA ASP A 77 1.80 -12.70 -15.57
C ASP A 77 3.05 -12.35 -14.74
N LYS A 78 4.22 -12.68 -15.26
CA LYS A 78 5.51 -12.47 -14.58
C LYS A 78 5.84 -11.00 -14.36
N ASP A 79 5.36 -10.11 -15.22
CA ASP A 79 5.61 -8.68 -15.09
C ASP A 79 4.97 -8.09 -13.83
N TYR A 80 3.83 -8.63 -13.42
CA TYR A 80 3.09 -8.19 -12.23
C TYR A 80 3.34 -9.08 -11.01
N GLN A 81 3.60 -10.38 -11.22
CA GLN A 81 3.81 -11.33 -10.12
C GLN A 81 5.29 -11.56 -9.83
N SER A 82 6.02 -10.46 -9.68
CA SER A 82 7.43 -10.43 -9.31
C SER A 82 7.68 -9.26 -8.34
N LEU A 83 8.80 -9.28 -7.64
CA LEU A 83 9.17 -8.25 -6.67
C LEU A 83 10.60 -7.76 -6.87
N ASN A 84 10.88 -6.56 -6.38
CA ASN A 84 12.23 -6.03 -6.25
C ASN A 84 12.62 -6.00 -4.77
N VAL A 85 13.91 -6.24 -4.50
CA VAL A 85 14.48 -6.14 -3.15
C VAL A 85 15.67 -5.20 -3.18
N SER A 86 15.67 -4.21 -2.28
CA SER A 86 16.80 -3.29 -2.07
C SER A 86 17.39 -3.52 -0.69
N VAL A 87 18.66 -3.87 -0.62
CA VAL A 87 19.37 -4.21 0.61
C VAL A 87 20.51 -3.22 0.82
N PRO A 88 20.43 -2.33 1.82
CA PRO A 88 21.50 -1.36 2.08
C PRO A 88 22.78 -2.08 2.52
N VAL A 89 23.92 -1.64 2.00
CA VAL A 89 25.24 -2.16 2.34
C VAL A 89 26.16 -1.08 2.91
N GLU A 90 25.86 0.19 2.63
CA GLU A 90 26.58 1.34 3.16
C GLU A 90 25.61 2.53 3.31
N VAL A 91 25.70 3.23 4.44
CA VAL A 91 24.96 4.47 4.71
C VAL A 91 25.92 5.51 5.27
N ALA A 92 26.05 6.66 4.60
CA ALA A 92 26.92 7.77 4.99
C ALA A 92 28.38 7.33 5.23
N GLY A 93 28.90 6.41 4.40
CA GLY A 93 30.27 5.88 4.50
C GLY A 93 30.45 4.75 5.53
N ALA A 94 29.42 4.40 6.29
CA ALA A 94 29.47 3.28 7.25
C ALA A 94 28.85 2.01 6.65
N ALA A 95 29.52 0.87 6.79
CA ALA A 95 29.00 -0.42 6.37
C ALA A 95 27.74 -0.80 7.17
N VAL A 96 26.76 -1.39 6.50
CA VAL A 96 25.48 -1.82 7.07
C VAL A 96 25.33 -3.33 6.95
N ASP A 97 25.07 -4.01 8.07
CA ASP A 97 24.59 -5.37 8.09
C ASP A 97 23.07 -5.38 8.18
N ALA A 98 22.42 -5.65 7.05
CA ALA A 98 20.97 -5.72 6.96
C ALA A 98 20.40 -7.14 7.20
N THR A 99 21.21 -8.11 7.65
CA THR A 99 20.79 -9.52 7.83
C THR A 99 19.58 -9.63 8.76
N ASN A 100 19.54 -8.84 9.82
CA ASN A 100 18.46 -8.82 10.81
C ASN A 100 17.63 -7.53 10.78
N ALA A 101 17.72 -6.74 9.71
CA ALA A 101 16.99 -5.49 9.60
C ALA A 101 15.47 -5.71 9.36
N PRO A 102 14.60 -4.79 9.79
CA PRO A 102 13.20 -4.78 9.38
C PRO A 102 13.06 -4.75 7.85
N ILE A 103 11.97 -5.33 7.36
CA ILE A 103 11.61 -5.32 5.94
C ILE A 103 10.44 -4.36 5.76
N LEU A 104 10.66 -3.25 5.05
CA LEU A 104 9.58 -2.39 4.58
C LEU A 104 9.00 -2.97 3.29
N PHE A 105 7.77 -3.45 3.36
CA PHE A 105 7.02 -4.03 2.24
C PHE A 105 6.14 -2.95 1.62
N ALA A 106 6.63 -2.31 0.55
CA ALA A 106 6.06 -1.11 -0.04
C ALA A 106 5.06 -1.44 -1.17
N ILE A 107 3.78 -1.24 -0.91
CA ILE A 107 2.67 -1.51 -1.82
C ILE A 107 2.42 -0.29 -2.70
N GLY A 108 2.81 -0.36 -3.98
CA GLY A 108 2.72 0.75 -4.94
C GLY A 108 1.36 0.90 -5.64
N VAL A 109 0.32 0.23 -5.18
CA VAL A 109 -1.00 0.20 -5.83
C VAL A 109 -1.75 1.53 -5.64
N GLY A 110 -2.18 2.14 -6.75
CA GLY A 110 -3.11 3.28 -6.79
C GLY A 110 -4.40 2.90 -7.52
N GLY A 111 -5.58 3.25 -6.98
CA GLY A 111 -6.88 2.97 -7.62
C GLY A 111 -7.11 1.51 -8.00
N TYR A 112 -6.49 0.57 -7.30
CA TYR A 112 -6.51 -0.87 -7.59
C TYR A 112 -5.99 -1.23 -9.00
N MET A 113 -5.17 -0.38 -9.61
CA MET A 113 -4.49 -0.67 -10.87
C MET A 113 -3.36 -1.66 -10.64
N SER A 114 -3.02 -2.40 -11.69
CA SER A 114 -1.87 -3.29 -11.68
C SER A 114 -0.55 -2.52 -11.50
N VAL A 115 0.41 -3.14 -10.85
CA VAL A 115 1.74 -2.56 -10.64
C VAL A 115 2.79 -3.53 -11.13
N LYS A 116 3.50 -3.12 -12.18
CA LYS A 116 4.77 -3.75 -12.56
C LYS A 116 5.81 -3.30 -11.57
N ASN A 117 6.69 -4.17 -11.15
CA ASN A 117 7.79 -3.89 -10.24
C ASN A 117 8.16 -2.42 -10.15
N ALA A 118 7.69 -1.72 -9.12
CA ALA A 118 8.03 -0.32 -8.91
C ALA A 118 9.54 -0.25 -8.68
N GLY A 119 10.28 0.27 -9.64
CA GLY A 119 11.64 0.70 -9.40
C GLY A 119 11.62 1.65 -8.19
N SER A 120 12.65 1.59 -7.36
CA SER A 120 12.88 2.52 -6.25
C SER A 120 12.96 3.96 -6.79
N GLY A 121 11.83 4.60 -6.98
CA GLY A 121 11.74 5.91 -7.63
C GLY A 121 10.35 6.24 -8.13
N GLY A 122 9.33 5.44 -7.75
CA GLY A 122 7.94 5.75 -8.07
C GLY A 122 7.46 7.00 -7.33
N GLY A 123 7.85 8.15 -7.86
CA GLY A 123 6.99 9.31 -7.76
C GLY A 123 5.64 8.90 -8.32
N MET A 124 4.55 9.24 -7.65
CA MET A 124 3.19 9.07 -8.14
C MET A 124 3.15 9.40 -9.63
N MET A 125 3.08 8.39 -10.51
CA MET A 125 2.46 8.62 -11.80
C MET A 125 1.01 8.94 -11.50
N GLY A 126 0.61 10.16 -11.80
CA GLY A 126 -0.76 10.60 -11.65
C GLY A 126 -1.68 9.54 -12.24
N ALA A 127 -2.60 9.03 -11.43
CA ALA A 127 -3.68 8.24 -11.95
C ALA A 127 -4.30 9.02 -13.12
N PRO A 128 -4.57 8.41 -14.28
CA PRO A 128 -5.32 9.08 -15.32
C PRO A 128 -6.64 9.56 -14.69
N PRO A 129 -7.13 10.76 -15.05
CA PRO A 129 -8.35 11.29 -14.48
C PRO A 129 -9.50 10.31 -14.76
N SER A 130 -9.97 9.66 -13.72
CA SER A 130 -11.15 8.80 -13.77
C SER A 130 -12.38 9.70 -13.68
N GLY A 131 -12.88 10.14 -14.83
CA GLY A 131 -14.13 10.89 -14.93
C GLY A 131 -14.03 12.02 -15.97
N PRO A 132 -15.14 12.41 -16.60
CA PRO A 132 -15.18 13.59 -17.43
C PRO A 132 -14.81 14.84 -16.60
N PRO A 133 -14.17 15.87 -17.19
CA PRO A 133 -13.77 17.07 -16.46
C PRO A 133 -15.00 17.73 -15.85
N VAL A 134 -15.15 17.64 -14.55
CA VAL A 134 -16.03 18.50 -13.78
C VAL A 134 -15.31 19.84 -13.70
N GLY A 135 -16.00 20.93 -14.04
CA GLY A 135 -15.44 22.28 -14.12
C GLY A 135 -14.64 22.69 -12.89
N PRO A 136 -13.86 23.78 -12.97
CA PRO A 136 -12.87 24.13 -11.95
C PRO A 136 -13.54 24.27 -10.58
N SER A 137 -13.17 23.38 -9.66
CA SER A 137 -13.49 23.53 -8.24
C SER A 137 -12.83 24.80 -7.70
N PRO A 138 -13.51 25.62 -6.91
CA PRO A 138 -12.97 26.88 -6.38
C PRO A 138 -11.82 26.71 -5.39
N VAL A 139 -11.55 25.48 -4.97
CA VAL A 139 -10.40 25.14 -4.10
C VAL A 139 -9.65 24.00 -4.76
N GLY A 140 -8.59 24.35 -5.50
CA GLY A 140 -7.68 23.39 -6.09
C GLY A 140 -7.12 22.50 -4.98
N GLY A 141 -7.44 21.21 -5.01
CA GLY A 141 -6.76 20.20 -4.20
C GLY A 141 -5.27 20.26 -4.48
N ARG A 142 -4.50 20.95 -3.65
CA ARG A 142 -3.04 20.96 -3.69
C ARG A 142 -2.56 19.54 -3.34
N MET A 143 -2.06 18.83 -4.35
CA MET A 143 -1.06 17.81 -4.12
C MET A 143 0.21 18.53 -3.62
N GLY A 144 0.38 18.61 -2.32
CA GLY A 144 1.54 19.28 -1.72
C GLY A 144 1.22 19.70 -0.30
N GLY A 145 2.08 19.38 0.63
CA GLY A 145 2.03 19.86 2.00
C GLY A 145 2.04 21.38 2.09
N PRO A 146 1.85 21.95 3.28
CA PRO A 146 1.67 23.39 3.51
C PRO A 146 2.84 24.19 2.92
N PRO A 147 2.60 25.43 2.43
CA PRO A 147 3.65 26.31 1.95
C PRO A 147 4.53 26.70 3.14
N GLY A 148 5.70 26.06 3.26
CA GLY A 148 6.65 26.33 4.34
C GLY A 148 7.61 25.17 4.67
N ALA A 149 7.31 23.94 4.28
CA ALA A 149 8.27 22.83 4.35
C ALA A 149 9.20 22.92 3.13
N GLY A 150 10.32 23.57 3.28
CA GLY A 150 11.35 23.67 2.25
C GLY A 150 11.93 22.29 1.95
N GLY A 151 11.92 21.91 0.67
CA GLY A 151 12.55 20.71 0.15
C GLY A 151 11.63 19.47 0.17
N LYS A 152 11.51 18.80 -0.97
CA LYS A 152 10.84 17.50 -1.07
C LYS A 152 11.55 16.53 -0.12
N THR A 153 10.88 16.10 0.92
CA THR A 153 11.33 15.00 1.79
C THR A 153 11.47 13.73 0.96
N SER A 154 12.45 12.90 1.30
CA SER A 154 12.63 11.60 0.66
C SER A 154 11.44 10.68 0.93
N SER A 155 11.18 9.74 0.04
CA SER A 155 10.09 8.75 0.19
C SER A 155 10.33 7.82 1.41
N ASN A 156 9.27 7.20 1.92
CA ASN A 156 9.40 6.20 2.98
C ASN A 156 10.37 5.07 2.64
N THR A 157 10.45 4.67 1.37
CA THR A 157 11.41 3.65 0.90
C THR A 157 12.85 4.14 0.95
N ASP A 158 13.08 5.40 0.59
CA ASP A 158 14.42 6.00 0.67
C ASP A 158 14.87 6.17 2.12
N LEU A 159 14.00 6.67 2.97
CA LEU A 159 14.26 6.82 4.40
C LEU A 159 14.49 5.47 5.08
N ALA A 160 13.76 4.42 4.69
CA ALA A 160 13.98 3.07 5.19
C ALA A 160 15.37 2.55 4.82
N LEU A 161 15.81 2.74 3.56
CA LEU A 161 17.17 2.39 3.15
C LEU A 161 18.22 3.18 3.93
N ALA A 162 18.02 4.49 4.14
CA ALA A 162 18.89 5.33 4.94
C ALA A 162 18.91 4.97 6.43
N ALA A 163 17.87 4.26 6.90
CA ALA A 163 17.79 3.68 8.23
C ALA A 163 18.45 2.28 8.34
N GLY A 164 18.90 1.72 7.23
CA GLY A 164 19.47 0.37 7.18
C GLY A 164 18.42 -0.74 7.02
N TYR A 165 17.17 -0.43 6.69
CA TYR A 165 16.11 -1.42 6.49
C TYR A 165 16.16 -2.00 5.08
N VAL A 166 15.73 -3.26 4.94
CA VAL A 166 15.49 -3.87 3.63
C VAL A 166 14.18 -3.34 3.08
N VAL A 167 14.15 -2.99 1.80
CA VAL A 167 12.93 -2.56 1.11
C VAL A 167 12.53 -3.60 0.08
N VAL A 168 11.29 -4.05 0.15
CA VAL A 168 10.66 -4.96 -0.81
C VAL A 168 9.52 -4.24 -1.49
N SER A 169 9.56 -4.20 -2.82
CA SER A 169 8.52 -3.59 -3.65
C SER A 169 7.88 -4.67 -4.53
N PRO A 170 6.75 -5.24 -4.12
CA PRO A 170 6.05 -6.23 -4.93
C PRO A 170 5.30 -5.56 -6.07
N GLY A 171 5.35 -6.17 -7.25
CA GLY A 171 4.31 -5.99 -8.25
C GLY A 171 3.07 -6.78 -7.87
N CYS A 172 1.93 -6.44 -8.43
CA CYS A 172 0.72 -7.24 -8.33
C CYS A 172 -0.24 -6.97 -9.49
N ARG A 173 -1.12 -7.94 -9.72
CA ARG A 173 -2.22 -7.81 -10.68
C ARG A 173 -3.22 -6.76 -10.17
N GLY A 174 -3.93 -6.13 -11.10
CA GLY A 174 -4.94 -5.11 -10.81
C GLY A 174 -6.13 -5.16 -11.74
N ARG A 175 -7.13 -4.35 -11.44
CA ARG A 175 -8.42 -4.31 -12.14
C ARG A 175 -8.35 -4.09 -13.65
N ASP A 176 -7.25 -3.56 -14.15
CA ASP A 176 -6.95 -3.23 -15.55
C ASP A 176 -6.32 -4.38 -16.34
N ASN A 177 -5.86 -5.45 -15.70
CA ASN A 177 -5.22 -6.55 -16.39
C ASN A 177 -6.21 -7.31 -17.29
N ARG A 178 -5.86 -7.34 -18.58
CA ARG A 178 -6.65 -8.00 -19.62
C ARG A 178 -5.74 -8.83 -20.51
N ALA A 179 -6.10 -10.08 -20.76
CA ALA A 179 -5.39 -10.99 -21.64
C ALA A 179 -5.74 -10.72 -23.11
N ALA A 180 -4.96 -11.31 -24.03
CA ALA A 180 -5.16 -11.15 -25.47
C ALA A 180 -6.51 -11.70 -25.97
N ASP A 181 -7.07 -12.71 -25.29
CA ASP A 181 -8.40 -13.25 -25.56
C ASP A 181 -9.54 -12.36 -25.03
N GLY A 182 -9.19 -11.24 -24.39
CA GLY A 182 -10.14 -10.30 -23.83
C GLY A 182 -10.58 -10.59 -22.40
N SER A 183 -10.16 -11.70 -21.81
CA SER A 183 -10.49 -12.05 -20.42
C SER A 183 -9.72 -11.17 -19.43
N TYR A 184 -10.30 -10.96 -18.23
CA TYR A 184 -9.66 -10.20 -17.15
C TYR A 184 -9.05 -11.15 -16.13
N TYR A 185 -7.80 -10.86 -15.68
CA TYR A 185 -7.08 -11.73 -14.76
C TYR A 185 -6.58 -11.03 -13.48
N GLY A 186 -6.94 -9.76 -13.30
CA GLY A 186 -6.54 -8.97 -12.13
C GLY A 186 -7.70 -8.40 -11.29
N LYS A 187 -8.94 -8.90 -11.51
CA LYS A 187 -10.10 -8.51 -10.69
C LYS A 187 -9.95 -8.97 -9.24
N ALA A 188 -10.71 -8.39 -8.32
CA ALA A 188 -10.70 -8.84 -6.93
C ALA A 188 -10.95 -10.36 -6.84
N PRO A 189 -10.19 -11.07 -5.98
CA PRO A 189 -9.22 -10.62 -4.99
C PRO A 189 -7.75 -10.67 -5.45
N ALA A 190 -7.44 -10.62 -6.76
CA ALA A 190 -6.11 -10.91 -7.31
C ALA A 190 -4.97 -10.12 -6.63
N ALA A 191 -5.13 -8.81 -6.39
CA ALA A 191 -4.08 -7.98 -5.82
C ALA A 191 -3.67 -8.42 -4.40
N ILE A 192 -4.64 -8.70 -3.52
CA ILE A 192 -4.32 -9.16 -2.16
C ILE A 192 -3.73 -10.57 -2.15
N VAL A 193 -4.17 -11.45 -3.04
CA VAL A 193 -3.60 -12.80 -3.23
C VAL A 193 -2.13 -12.70 -3.63
N ASP A 194 -1.79 -11.83 -4.58
CA ASP A 194 -0.41 -11.59 -5.01
C ASP A 194 0.46 -11.06 -3.86
N LEU A 195 -0.04 -10.09 -3.08
CA LEU A 195 0.70 -9.55 -1.94
C LEU A 195 0.94 -10.58 -0.84
N LYS A 196 -0.05 -11.45 -0.57
CA LYS A 196 0.10 -12.58 0.36
C LYS A 196 1.13 -13.59 -0.15
N ALA A 197 1.10 -13.93 -1.43
CA ALA A 197 2.08 -14.80 -2.06
C ALA A 197 3.51 -14.21 -1.96
N ALA A 198 3.67 -12.91 -2.15
CA ALA A 198 4.94 -12.23 -1.98
C ALA A 198 5.45 -12.33 -0.52
N VAL A 199 4.58 -12.17 0.50
CA VAL A 199 4.96 -12.38 1.91
C VAL A 199 5.40 -13.83 2.15
N ARG A 200 4.66 -14.82 1.64
CA ARG A 200 5.01 -16.24 1.72
C ARG A 200 6.37 -16.53 1.07
N TYR A 201 6.66 -15.90 -0.06
CA TYR A 201 7.97 -15.98 -0.73
C TYR A 201 9.11 -15.48 0.18
N LEU A 202 8.94 -14.33 0.84
CA LEU A 202 9.95 -13.80 1.76
C LEU A 202 10.22 -14.78 2.91
N ARG A 203 9.19 -15.40 3.47
CA ARG A 203 9.33 -16.37 4.57
C ARG A 203 10.03 -17.64 4.14
N ARG A 204 9.71 -18.17 2.96
CA ARG A 204 10.41 -19.32 2.37
C ARG A 204 11.91 -19.08 2.24
N ASN A 205 12.30 -17.86 1.94
CA ASN A 205 13.70 -17.47 1.76
C ASN A 205 14.36 -16.91 3.04
N LYS A 206 13.81 -17.23 4.21
CA LYS A 206 14.39 -16.87 5.51
C LYS A 206 15.83 -17.36 5.60
N GLY A 207 16.76 -16.44 5.95
CA GLY A 207 18.19 -16.75 6.08
C GLY A 207 18.95 -16.83 4.76
N VAL A 208 18.26 -16.83 3.61
CA VAL A 208 18.86 -16.72 2.26
C VAL A 208 18.80 -15.27 1.80
N MET A 209 17.63 -14.66 1.88
CA MET A 209 17.42 -13.24 1.63
C MET A 209 17.79 -12.44 2.89
N PRO A 210 18.51 -11.31 2.77
CA PRO A 210 18.72 -10.38 3.88
C PRO A 210 17.41 -9.78 4.41
N GLY A 211 17.41 -9.42 5.67
CA GLY A 211 16.24 -8.90 6.38
C GLY A 211 15.58 -9.92 7.28
N ASN A 212 14.94 -9.44 8.33
CA ASN A 212 14.25 -10.27 9.30
C ASN A 212 12.78 -10.46 8.89
N VAL A 213 12.45 -11.62 8.33
CA VAL A 213 11.09 -11.95 7.89
C VAL A 213 10.04 -11.99 9.02
N ARG A 214 10.45 -11.89 10.29
CA ARG A 214 9.53 -11.67 11.41
C ARG A 214 9.07 -10.21 11.49
N TRP A 215 9.82 -9.27 10.93
CA TRP A 215 9.58 -7.84 10.99
C TRP A 215 9.21 -7.26 9.62
N ILE A 216 8.26 -7.90 8.94
CA ILE A 216 7.68 -7.38 7.69
C ILE A 216 6.65 -6.31 8.07
N VAL A 217 6.89 -5.07 7.66
CA VAL A 217 6.00 -3.93 7.85
C VAL A 217 5.47 -3.50 6.49
N SER A 218 4.18 -3.68 6.25
CA SER A 218 3.56 -3.22 4.99
C SER A 218 3.26 -1.72 5.05
N THR A 219 3.37 -1.06 3.91
CA THR A 219 2.97 0.35 3.75
C THR A 219 2.34 0.57 2.38
N GLY A 220 1.38 1.48 2.31
CA GLY A 220 0.74 1.88 1.06
C GLY A 220 -0.19 3.07 1.25
N ILE A 221 -0.53 3.72 0.13
CA ILE A 221 -1.38 4.92 0.07
C ILE A 221 -2.65 4.60 -0.70
N SER A 222 -3.82 5.16 -0.31
CA SER A 222 -5.09 5.01 -1.03
C SER A 222 -5.51 3.53 -1.14
N ALA A 223 -5.71 3.00 -2.35
CA ALA A 223 -5.93 1.56 -2.57
C ALA A 223 -4.78 0.71 -2.03
N GLY A 224 -3.52 1.18 -2.14
CA GLY A 224 -2.36 0.53 -1.51
C GLY A 224 -2.44 0.55 0.01
N GLY A 225 -2.97 1.63 0.60
CA GLY A 225 -3.27 1.73 2.03
C GLY A 225 -4.37 0.76 2.47
N ALA A 226 -5.41 0.60 1.66
CA ALA A 226 -6.46 -0.38 1.88
C ALA A 226 -5.92 -1.82 1.80
N LEU A 227 -5.07 -2.12 0.81
CA LEU A 227 -4.40 -3.43 0.68
C LEU A 227 -3.42 -3.69 1.83
N SER A 228 -2.71 -2.67 2.33
CA SER A 228 -1.88 -2.78 3.53
C SER A 228 -2.74 -3.11 4.76
N ALA A 229 -3.88 -2.43 4.94
CA ALA A 229 -4.83 -2.73 6.01
C ALA A 229 -5.38 -4.16 5.91
N LEU A 230 -5.72 -4.58 4.70
CA LEU A 230 -6.24 -5.92 4.44
C LEU A 230 -5.18 -7.00 4.71
N LEU A 231 -3.94 -6.80 4.27
CA LEU A 231 -2.82 -7.71 4.55
C LEU A 231 -2.59 -7.84 6.07
N GLY A 232 -2.63 -6.72 6.79
CA GLY A 232 -2.52 -6.69 8.25
C GLY A 232 -3.67 -7.37 9.00
N ALA A 233 -4.89 -7.31 8.46
CA ALA A 233 -6.08 -7.85 9.12
C ALA A 233 -6.32 -9.34 8.79
N SER A 234 -5.96 -9.79 7.58
CA SER A 234 -6.38 -11.08 7.02
C SER A 234 -5.31 -12.18 7.04
N GLY A 235 -4.22 -12.01 7.80
CA GLY A 235 -3.11 -12.98 7.84
C GLY A 235 -3.61 -14.41 8.05
N ASN A 236 -3.13 -15.34 7.24
CA ASN A 236 -3.44 -16.77 7.25
C ASN A 236 -4.95 -17.10 7.19
N SER A 237 -5.75 -16.22 6.56
CA SER A 237 -7.16 -16.53 6.37
C SER A 237 -7.33 -17.60 5.29
N PRO A 238 -8.07 -18.70 5.56
CA PRO A 238 -8.28 -19.78 4.59
C PRO A 238 -9.10 -19.34 3.37
N MET A 239 -9.74 -18.17 3.40
CA MET A 239 -10.49 -17.65 2.25
C MET A 239 -9.62 -17.46 1.01
N TYR A 240 -8.30 -17.34 1.16
CA TYR A 240 -7.36 -17.13 0.07
C TYR A 240 -6.64 -18.40 -0.40
N ASP A 241 -6.79 -19.53 0.29
CA ASP A 241 -5.96 -20.74 0.07
C ASP A 241 -6.07 -21.29 -1.36
N THR A 242 -7.29 -21.36 -1.90
CA THR A 242 -7.51 -21.81 -3.28
C THR A 242 -6.78 -20.94 -4.29
N TYR A 243 -6.88 -19.63 -4.16
CA TYR A 243 -6.22 -18.67 -5.05
C TYR A 243 -4.68 -18.72 -4.94
N LEU A 244 -4.16 -18.85 -3.70
CA LEU A 244 -2.73 -18.95 -3.45
C LEU A 244 -2.14 -20.23 -4.02
N LYS A 245 -2.87 -21.36 -3.90
CA LYS A 245 -2.49 -22.63 -4.48
C LYS A 245 -2.48 -22.60 -6.01
N GLU A 246 -3.47 -21.97 -6.62
CA GLU A 246 -3.58 -21.82 -8.08
C GLU A 246 -2.35 -21.16 -8.71
N ILE A 247 -1.85 -20.09 -8.09
CA ILE A 247 -0.66 -19.37 -8.57
C ILE A 247 0.66 -20.00 -8.10
N GLY A 248 0.62 -21.09 -7.35
CA GLY A 248 1.83 -21.75 -6.83
C GLY A 248 2.57 -20.89 -5.81
N ALA A 249 1.86 -20.23 -4.91
CA ALA A 249 2.46 -19.53 -3.77
C ALA A 249 3.17 -20.51 -2.82
N ALA A 250 4.24 -20.09 -2.15
CA ALA A 250 4.93 -20.91 -1.18
C ALA A 250 3.99 -21.34 -0.03
N GLU A 251 4.17 -22.55 0.46
CA GLU A 251 3.43 -23.09 1.63
C GLU A 251 4.02 -22.52 2.92
N GLU A 252 3.76 -21.25 3.18
CA GLU A 252 4.29 -20.49 4.30
C GLU A 252 3.20 -19.60 4.91
N ASP A 253 3.50 -19.06 6.09
CA ASP A 253 2.66 -18.05 6.77
C ASP A 253 2.67 -16.71 6.01
N ASP A 254 1.50 -16.08 5.80
CA ASP A 254 1.40 -14.75 5.20
C ASP A 254 1.07 -13.64 6.21
N THR A 255 1.17 -13.89 7.52
CA THR A 255 1.07 -12.81 8.50
C THR A 255 2.25 -11.86 8.37
N ILE A 256 2.00 -10.58 8.62
CA ILE A 256 3.05 -9.57 8.72
C ILE A 256 3.23 -9.12 10.17
N TYR A 257 4.20 -8.27 10.46
CA TYR A 257 4.44 -7.78 11.82
C TYR A 257 3.62 -6.54 12.15
N ALA A 258 3.56 -5.61 11.19
CA ALA A 258 2.85 -4.34 11.34
C ALA A 258 2.29 -3.87 9.99
N SER A 259 1.24 -3.06 10.04
CA SER A 259 0.61 -2.45 8.87
C SER A 259 0.59 -0.94 8.99
N ALA A 260 1.08 -0.26 7.95
CA ALA A 260 1.01 1.19 7.81
C ALA A 260 0.10 1.57 6.65
N CYS A 261 -0.92 2.37 6.93
CA CYS A 261 -1.99 2.71 6.02
C CYS A 261 -2.10 4.23 5.90
N PHE A 262 -1.79 4.76 4.72
CA PHE A 262 -1.92 6.18 4.42
C PHE A 262 -3.17 6.39 3.57
N CYS A 263 -4.07 7.26 4.01
CA CYS A 263 -5.35 7.54 3.36
C CYS A 263 -6.10 6.27 2.88
N PRO A 264 -6.23 5.23 3.74
CA PRO A 264 -6.79 3.94 3.31
C PRO A 264 -8.29 4.07 3.01
N ILE A 265 -8.72 3.63 1.82
CA ILE A 265 -10.14 3.55 1.47
C ILE A 265 -10.55 2.08 1.61
N THR A 266 -11.08 1.73 2.78
CA THR A 266 -11.48 0.37 3.16
C THR A 266 -13.00 0.27 3.27
N ASP A 267 -13.52 -0.95 3.53
CA ASP A 267 -14.94 -1.17 3.81
C ASP A 267 -15.87 -0.65 2.70
N LEU A 268 -15.53 -1.02 1.45
CA LEU A 268 -16.17 -0.51 0.24
C LEU A 268 -17.68 -0.78 0.22
N GLU A 269 -18.12 -1.88 0.82
CA GLU A 269 -19.54 -2.25 0.94
C GLU A 269 -20.37 -1.17 1.64
N HIS A 270 -19.76 -0.47 2.63
CA HIS A 270 -20.44 0.55 3.44
C HIS A 270 -19.96 1.98 3.12
N ALA A 271 -19.00 2.11 2.21
CA ALA A 271 -18.35 3.39 1.93
C ALA A 271 -19.31 4.43 1.31
N ASP A 272 -20.29 4.01 0.49
CA ASP A 272 -21.30 4.90 -0.06
C ASP A 272 -22.18 5.51 1.02
N GLY A 273 -22.65 4.70 1.96
CA GLY A 273 -23.42 5.17 3.09
C GLY A 273 -22.63 6.10 4.02
N ALA A 274 -21.37 5.74 4.28
CA ALA A 274 -20.46 6.57 5.06
C ALA A 274 -20.20 7.94 4.39
N TYR A 275 -20.07 7.95 3.08
CA TYR A 275 -19.87 9.18 2.29
C TYR A 275 -21.10 10.08 2.36
N GLU A 276 -22.29 9.51 2.17
CA GLU A 276 -23.55 10.26 2.26
C GLU A 276 -23.85 10.74 3.67
N TRP A 277 -23.48 9.98 4.70
CA TRP A 277 -23.60 10.45 6.08
C TRP A 277 -22.80 11.72 6.31
N MET A 278 -21.57 11.81 5.78
CA MET A 278 -20.70 12.97 5.97
C MET A 278 -21.04 14.12 5.02
N TYR A 279 -21.23 13.83 3.72
CA TYR A 279 -21.30 14.83 2.66
C TYR A 279 -22.67 14.96 2.00
N GLY A 280 -23.71 14.23 2.43
CA GLY A 280 -25.01 14.21 1.76
C GLY A 280 -25.71 15.57 1.63
N ALA A 281 -25.46 16.48 2.59
CA ALA A 281 -25.96 17.86 2.55
C ALA A 281 -25.01 18.86 1.86
N THR A 282 -23.86 18.40 1.35
CA THR A 282 -22.85 19.24 0.70
C THR A 282 -23.01 19.14 -0.82
N PRO A 283 -23.03 20.26 -1.55
CA PRO A 283 -23.14 20.24 -3.01
C PRO A 283 -21.97 19.49 -3.68
N ALA A 284 -22.28 18.77 -4.76
CA ALA A 284 -21.30 18.28 -5.72
C ALA A 284 -21.17 19.31 -6.85
N GLY A 285 -20.14 20.14 -6.79
CA GLY A 285 -20.06 21.33 -7.64
C GLY A 285 -21.12 22.36 -7.25
N SER A 286 -22.03 22.71 -8.17
CA SER A 286 -23.06 23.74 -7.93
C SER A 286 -24.42 23.18 -7.45
N ALA A 287 -24.61 21.86 -7.42
CA ALA A 287 -25.89 21.24 -7.11
C ALA A 287 -25.79 20.16 -6.03
N LEU A 288 -26.85 20.04 -5.25
CA LEU A 288 -27.02 18.90 -4.37
C LEU A 288 -27.27 17.62 -5.20
N VAL A 289 -26.73 16.50 -4.72
CA VAL A 289 -27.06 15.18 -5.28
C VAL A 289 -28.53 14.82 -5.00
N ASN A 290 -29.04 13.76 -5.60
CA ASN A 290 -30.38 13.27 -5.32
C ASN A 290 -30.54 13.00 -3.82
N GLN A 291 -31.32 13.85 -3.14
CA GLN A 291 -31.45 13.84 -1.68
C GLN A 291 -32.24 12.62 -1.16
N GLU A 292 -33.15 12.06 -1.96
CA GLU A 292 -33.87 10.85 -1.57
C GLU A 292 -32.94 9.63 -1.52
N LEU A 293 -32.11 9.43 -2.54
CA LEU A 293 -31.12 8.36 -2.55
C LEU A 293 -30.01 8.58 -1.51
N SER A 294 -29.56 9.82 -1.33
CA SER A 294 -28.60 10.19 -0.28
C SER A 294 -29.14 9.85 1.12
N LYS A 295 -30.42 10.13 1.38
CA LYS A 295 -31.09 9.80 2.64
C LYS A 295 -31.15 8.30 2.91
N GLN A 296 -31.44 7.50 1.86
CA GLN A 296 -31.47 6.03 1.96
C GLN A 296 -30.07 5.47 2.32
N LEU A 297 -29.00 5.93 1.65
CA LEU A 297 -27.63 5.53 1.95
C LEU A 297 -27.19 5.98 3.35
N LYS A 298 -27.57 7.19 3.76
CA LYS A 298 -27.33 7.68 5.11
C LYS A 298 -28.02 6.82 6.18
N ALA A 299 -29.26 6.37 5.92
CA ALA A 299 -30.00 5.47 6.83
C ALA A 299 -29.29 4.12 6.96
N ALA A 300 -28.84 3.54 5.82
CA ALA A 300 -28.06 2.30 5.84
C ALA A 300 -26.74 2.45 6.65
N PHE A 301 -26.07 3.61 6.56
CA PHE A 301 -24.90 3.88 7.39
C PHE A 301 -25.24 3.93 8.88
N VAL A 302 -26.38 4.52 9.27
CA VAL A 302 -26.81 4.57 10.69
C VAL A 302 -26.94 3.17 11.27
N GLU A 303 -27.58 2.25 10.54
CA GLU A 303 -27.75 0.85 10.92
C GLU A 303 -26.39 0.13 11.00
N TYR A 304 -25.57 0.30 9.97
CA TYR A 304 -24.24 -0.29 9.93
C TYR A 304 -23.38 0.19 11.11
N GLN A 305 -23.31 1.50 11.35
CA GLN A 305 -22.50 2.07 12.43
C GLN A 305 -22.95 1.52 13.80
N ALA A 306 -24.23 1.39 14.02
CA ALA A 306 -24.77 0.80 15.26
C ALA A 306 -24.36 -0.68 15.39
N SER A 307 -24.35 -1.45 14.28
CA SER A 307 -23.99 -2.86 14.26
C SER A 307 -22.53 -3.12 14.66
N LEU A 308 -21.62 -2.19 14.39
CA LEU A 308 -20.20 -2.28 14.72
C LEU A 308 -19.92 -2.28 16.24
N LYS A 309 -20.82 -1.73 17.06
CA LYS A 309 -20.72 -1.64 18.54
C LYS A 309 -19.40 -1.07 19.02
N LEU A 310 -18.85 -0.11 18.29
CA LEU A 310 -17.56 0.52 18.61
C LEU A 310 -17.67 1.43 19.82
N LYS A 311 -16.58 1.50 20.59
CA LYS A 311 -16.42 2.40 21.74
C LYS A 311 -15.29 3.37 21.47
N GLY A 312 -15.55 4.65 21.71
CA GLY A 312 -14.56 5.71 21.57
C GLY A 312 -13.51 5.70 22.66
N LYS A 313 -12.38 6.37 22.40
CA LYS A 313 -11.29 6.56 23.37
C LYS A 313 -11.73 7.41 24.59
N ASN A 314 -10.90 7.39 25.62
CA ASN A 314 -11.03 8.29 26.78
C ASN A 314 -12.43 8.27 27.42
N ARG A 315 -13.05 7.09 27.51
CA ARG A 315 -14.39 6.88 28.09
C ARG A 315 -15.52 7.61 27.34
N PHE A 316 -15.33 7.91 26.07
CA PHE A 316 -16.35 8.57 25.25
C PHE A 316 -17.68 7.78 25.19
N GLY A 317 -17.63 6.46 25.29
CA GLY A 317 -18.79 5.59 25.18
C GLY A 317 -19.03 5.05 23.78
N ALA A 318 -20.27 4.69 23.46
CA ALA A 318 -20.65 4.11 22.17
C ALA A 318 -20.52 5.14 21.03
N ILE A 319 -20.02 4.67 19.89
CA ILE A 319 -19.94 5.46 18.66
C ILE A 319 -21.10 5.07 17.77
N THR A 320 -22.11 5.94 17.75
CA THR A 320 -23.27 5.87 16.85
C THR A 320 -23.17 6.98 15.80
N ALA A 321 -23.98 6.92 14.75
CA ALA A 321 -24.04 7.98 13.76
C ALA A 321 -24.32 9.38 14.36
N GLU A 322 -25.07 9.45 15.48
CA GLU A 322 -25.38 10.70 16.18
C GLU A 322 -24.21 11.21 17.02
N SER A 323 -23.50 10.33 17.73
CA SER A 323 -22.37 10.70 18.58
C SER A 323 -21.08 10.94 17.79
N TYR A 324 -21.01 10.48 16.54
CA TYR A 324 -19.81 10.49 15.73
C TYR A 324 -19.26 11.89 15.43
N PRO A 325 -20.08 12.91 15.07
CA PRO A 325 -19.55 14.26 14.82
C PRO A 325 -18.78 14.80 16.03
N ARG A 326 -19.31 14.64 17.24
CA ARG A 326 -18.65 15.04 18.48
C ARG A 326 -17.35 14.26 18.70
N TYR A 327 -17.35 12.96 18.42
CA TYR A 327 -16.15 12.13 18.56
C TYR A 327 -15.05 12.55 17.59
N LEU A 328 -15.38 12.76 16.30
CA LEU A 328 -14.43 13.22 15.29
C LEU A 328 -13.80 14.57 15.67
N ILE A 329 -14.62 15.52 16.13
CA ILE A 329 -14.14 16.82 16.61
C ILE A 329 -13.16 16.64 17.76
N GLN A 330 -13.54 15.92 18.82
CA GLN A 330 -12.76 15.84 20.05
C GLN A 330 -11.51 14.97 19.93
N ALA A 331 -11.61 13.82 19.23
CA ALA A 331 -10.56 12.83 19.22
C ALA A 331 -9.54 13.02 18.06
N TYR A 332 -9.93 13.70 16.98
CA TYR A 332 -9.14 13.78 15.77
C TYR A 332 -8.98 15.19 15.21
N LEU A 333 -10.07 15.91 14.96
CA LEU A 333 -10.02 17.17 14.21
C LEU A 333 -9.41 18.32 15.03
N ILE A 334 -9.89 18.58 16.25
CA ILE A 334 -9.31 19.60 17.13
C ILE A 334 -7.83 19.30 17.46
N PRO A 335 -7.45 18.07 17.85
CA PRO A 335 -6.04 17.75 18.07
C PRO A 335 -5.16 17.98 16.82
N SER A 336 -5.67 17.68 15.63
CA SER A 336 -4.97 17.92 14.37
C SER A 336 -4.80 19.41 14.08
N ALA A 337 -5.90 20.19 14.17
CA ALA A 337 -5.88 21.63 13.99
C ALA A 337 -4.94 22.32 14.99
N ASN A 338 -4.98 21.93 16.25
CA ASN A 338 -4.11 22.47 17.30
C ASN A 338 -2.64 22.23 17.01
N ARG A 339 -2.29 21.03 16.58
CA ARG A 339 -0.89 20.70 16.19
C ARG A 339 -0.44 21.57 15.04
N TYR A 340 -1.24 21.70 13.99
CA TYR A 340 -0.93 22.51 12.81
C TYR A 340 -0.80 23.99 13.18
N LEU A 341 -1.80 24.57 13.84
CA LEU A 341 -1.83 26.01 14.15
C LEU A 341 -0.73 26.44 15.14
N ARG A 342 -0.36 25.57 16.09
CA ARG A 342 0.77 25.86 17.02
C ARG A 342 2.12 25.83 16.33
N ASN A 343 2.27 25.08 15.24
CA ASN A 343 3.51 25.01 14.48
C ASN A 343 3.67 26.19 13.48
N LEU A 344 2.64 27.00 13.27
CA LEU A 344 2.73 28.23 12.46
C LEU A 344 3.33 29.38 13.29
N THR A 345 4.08 30.28 12.63
CA THR A 345 4.39 31.58 13.23
C THR A 345 3.10 32.37 13.48
N ASP A 346 3.15 33.38 14.36
CA ASP A 346 1.97 34.18 14.69
C ASP A 346 1.37 34.86 13.46
N GLU A 347 2.21 35.37 12.56
CA GLU A 347 1.79 36.00 11.30
C GLU A 347 1.07 35.01 10.38
N LYS A 348 1.69 33.83 10.16
CA LYS A 348 1.11 32.77 9.31
C LYS A 348 -0.20 32.23 9.90
N ARG A 349 -0.25 32.07 11.22
CA ARG A 349 -1.47 31.65 11.92
C ARG A 349 -2.58 32.68 11.75
N LYS A 350 -2.29 33.97 11.93
CA LYS A 350 -3.23 35.07 11.71
C LYS A 350 -3.76 35.11 10.27
N GLU A 351 -2.88 34.97 9.27
CA GLU A 351 -3.26 34.88 7.86
C GLU A 351 -4.17 33.66 7.58
N TYR A 352 -3.82 32.51 8.15
CA TYR A 352 -4.60 31.29 8.01
C TYR A 352 -6.01 31.43 8.60
N LEU A 353 -6.13 31.95 9.80
CA LEU A 353 -7.41 32.17 10.47
C LEU A 353 -8.26 33.26 9.79
N ALA A 354 -7.64 34.27 9.19
CA ALA A 354 -8.35 35.28 8.40
C ALA A 354 -9.04 34.69 7.16
N LYS A 355 -8.48 33.62 6.59
CA LYS A 355 -9.07 32.85 5.46
C LYS A 355 -10.06 31.80 5.94
N ASN A 356 -9.91 31.30 7.15
CA ASN A 356 -10.70 30.22 7.75
C ASN A 356 -11.49 30.72 8.97
N LYS A 357 -12.38 31.71 8.73
CA LYS A 357 -13.15 32.39 9.80
C LYS A 357 -14.09 31.47 10.57
N TRP A 358 -14.32 30.27 10.09
CA TRP A 358 -15.10 29.24 10.77
C TRP A 358 -14.33 28.57 11.94
N ILE A 359 -13.01 28.83 12.04
CA ILE A 359 -12.18 28.36 13.15
C ILE A 359 -12.02 29.49 14.16
N THR A 360 -12.44 29.27 15.41
CA THR A 360 -12.11 30.11 16.55
C THR A 360 -10.81 29.61 17.19
N TRP A 361 -9.86 30.52 17.42
CA TRP A 361 -8.58 30.23 18.06
C TRP A 361 -8.42 31.05 19.32
N THR A 362 -8.14 30.37 20.43
CA THR A 362 -7.89 30.97 21.74
C THR A 362 -6.67 30.29 22.40
N ASP A 363 -6.33 30.71 23.61
CA ASP A 363 -5.29 30.04 24.41
C ASP A 363 -5.61 28.56 24.69
N ASN A 364 -6.88 28.20 24.69
CA ASN A 364 -7.33 26.81 24.80
C ASN A 364 -7.24 26.00 23.49
N GLY A 365 -6.86 26.64 22.39
CA GLY A 365 -6.72 26.03 21.06
C GLY A 365 -7.87 26.33 20.12
N ALA A 366 -7.97 25.52 19.06
CA ALA A 366 -8.99 25.63 18.04
C ALA A 366 -10.36 25.12 18.50
N SER A 367 -11.41 25.75 18.03
CA SER A 367 -12.80 25.25 18.16
C SER A 367 -13.60 25.58 16.91
N PHE A 368 -14.48 24.68 16.48
CA PHE A 368 -15.35 24.81 15.32
C PHE A 368 -16.46 23.76 15.35
N ALA A 369 -17.53 24.01 14.57
CA ALA A 369 -18.58 23.01 14.41
C ALA A 369 -18.22 21.98 13.34
N PHE A 370 -18.71 20.74 13.47
CA PHE A 370 -18.48 19.68 12.49
C PHE A 370 -19.06 20.05 11.11
N ALA A 371 -20.22 20.71 11.07
CA ALA A 371 -20.84 21.15 9.84
C ALA A 371 -19.98 22.17 9.07
N ASP A 372 -19.33 23.10 9.78
CA ASP A 372 -18.43 24.09 9.16
C ASP A 372 -17.18 23.43 8.58
N TYR A 373 -16.63 22.44 9.31
CA TYR A 373 -15.53 21.64 8.81
C TYR A 373 -15.91 20.85 7.53
N VAL A 374 -17.07 20.18 7.51
CA VAL A 374 -17.55 19.43 6.35
C VAL A 374 -17.79 20.38 5.15
N ALA A 375 -18.36 21.55 5.39
CA ALA A 375 -18.55 22.58 4.36
C ALA A 375 -17.22 23.09 3.80
N HIS A 376 -16.20 23.27 4.66
CA HIS A 376 -14.85 23.68 4.24
C HIS A 376 -14.19 22.62 3.36
N VAL A 377 -14.24 21.34 3.75
CA VAL A 377 -13.65 20.24 2.96
C VAL A 377 -14.37 20.05 1.63
N GLY A 378 -15.69 20.14 1.65
CA GLY A 378 -16.53 20.00 0.47
C GLY A 378 -16.67 18.56 -0.03
N ARG A 379 -17.69 18.34 -0.84
CA ARG A 379 -17.96 17.07 -1.51
C ARG A 379 -17.23 17.00 -2.85
N MET A 380 -16.56 15.88 -3.14
CA MET A 380 -15.88 15.63 -4.42
C MET A 380 -16.66 14.65 -5.31
N LYS A 381 -17.17 13.56 -4.75
CA LYS A 381 -17.74 12.44 -5.51
C LYS A 381 -19.23 12.59 -5.76
N GLY A 382 -19.71 11.97 -6.84
CA GLY A 382 -21.14 11.82 -7.15
C GLY A 382 -21.90 10.94 -6.17
N LEU A 383 -23.06 10.47 -6.58
CA LEU A 383 -23.92 9.57 -5.81
C LEU A 383 -24.30 8.37 -6.69
N PRO A 384 -24.04 7.13 -6.26
CA PRO A 384 -23.15 6.72 -5.16
C PRO A 384 -21.69 7.08 -5.40
N ALA A 385 -20.91 7.21 -4.31
CA ALA A 385 -19.53 7.67 -4.38
C ALA A 385 -18.54 6.59 -4.87
N PHE A 386 -18.89 5.31 -4.70
CA PHE A 386 -18.04 4.17 -5.02
C PHE A 386 -18.72 3.17 -5.96
N ASP A 387 -19.91 2.65 -5.64
CA ASP A 387 -20.64 1.74 -6.53
C ASP A 387 -21.59 2.52 -7.43
N ASP A 388 -21.05 3.32 -8.33
CA ASP A 388 -21.82 4.18 -9.22
C ASP A 388 -22.72 3.38 -10.16
N PHE A 389 -23.93 3.92 -10.43
CA PHE A 389 -24.95 3.22 -11.21
C PHE A 389 -24.53 2.88 -12.64
N ASN A 390 -23.55 3.61 -13.19
CA ASN A 390 -23.01 3.39 -14.53
C ASN A 390 -21.78 2.47 -14.53
N MET A 391 -21.31 2.00 -13.38
CA MET A 391 -20.15 1.13 -13.19
C MET A 391 -18.86 1.67 -13.83
N LYS A 392 -18.66 3.00 -13.83
CA LYS A 392 -17.48 3.68 -14.40
C LYS A 392 -16.39 3.94 -13.39
N GLN A 393 -16.71 3.89 -12.09
CA GLN A 393 -15.73 4.08 -11.02
C GLN A 393 -14.78 2.89 -10.92
N ALA A 394 -13.69 3.10 -10.19
CA ALA A 394 -12.64 2.09 -10.02
C ALA A 394 -13.16 0.82 -9.34
N GLU A 395 -14.06 0.98 -8.38
CA GLU A 395 -14.53 -0.09 -7.52
C GLU A 395 -15.44 -1.10 -8.25
N PRO A 396 -16.48 -0.72 -9.02
CA PRO A 396 -17.22 -1.67 -9.84
C PRO A 396 -16.32 -2.43 -10.83
N ILE A 397 -15.30 -1.76 -11.39
CA ILE A 397 -14.31 -2.40 -12.27
C ILE A 397 -13.44 -3.39 -11.49
N LEU A 398 -13.05 -3.08 -10.25
CA LEU A 398 -12.34 -4.00 -9.36
C LEU A 398 -13.14 -5.28 -9.12
N PHE A 399 -14.47 -5.14 -8.88
CA PHE A 399 -15.39 -6.25 -8.61
C PHE A 399 -15.95 -6.92 -9.87
N GLY A 400 -15.40 -6.64 -11.05
CA GLY A 400 -15.60 -7.44 -12.24
C GLY A 400 -15.19 -8.91 -12.05
N ASN A 401 -15.30 -9.72 -13.10
CA ASN A 401 -14.80 -11.09 -13.09
C ASN A 401 -14.05 -11.40 -14.41
N LYS A 402 -13.72 -12.66 -14.65
CA LYS A 402 -12.95 -13.08 -15.82
C LYS A 402 -13.56 -12.63 -17.15
N THR A 403 -14.89 -12.55 -17.25
CA THR A 403 -15.62 -12.24 -18.49
C THR A 403 -16.30 -10.88 -18.49
N THR A 404 -16.53 -10.31 -17.30
CA THR A 404 -17.28 -9.05 -17.12
C THR A 404 -16.37 -7.98 -16.52
N ASN A 405 -16.25 -6.85 -17.21
CA ASN A 405 -15.33 -5.79 -16.78
C ASN A 405 -15.71 -5.15 -15.44
N ALA A 406 -16.99 -4.89 -15.21
CA ALA A 406 -17.48 -4.23 -14.01
C ALA A 406 -18.78 -4.87 -13.52
N ARG A 407 -18.97 -4.94 -12.21
CA ARG A 407 -20.19 -5.44 -11.56
C ARG A 407 -20.52 -4.56 -10.36
N HIS A 408 -21.81 -4.40 -10.08
CA HIS A 408 -22.23 -3.85 -8.79
C HIS A 408 -21.82 -4.80 -7.66
N PHE A 409 -21.30 -4.22 -6.60
CA PHE A 409 -20.86 -4.96 -5.40
C PHE A 409 -21.68 -4.61 -4.16
N THR A 410 -22.69 -3.73 -4.30
CA THR A 410 -23.66 -3.41 -3.25
C THR A 410 -25.08 -3.72 -3.71
N GLY A 411 -25.91 -4.24 -2.81
CA GLY A 411 -27.32 -4.47 -3.12
C GLY A 411 -28.09 -3.17 -3.38
N PHE A 412 -27.64 -2.03 -2.84
CA PHE A 412 -28.24 -0.72 -3.09
C PHE A 412 -28.11 -0.35 -4.57
N SER A 413 -26.88 -0.30 -5.08
CA SER A 413 -26.64 0.11 -6.47
C SER A 413 -27.22 -0.87 -7.47
N LEU A 414 -27.17 -2.17 -7.19
CA LEU A 414 -27.79 -3.18 -8.04
C LEU A 414 -29.30 -2.98 -8.17
N ARG A 415 -30.01 -2.72 -7.06
CA ARG A 415 -31.46 -2.45 -7.10
C ARG A 415 -31.79 -1.18 -7.87
N GLN A 416 -31.03 -0.12 -7.67
CA GLN A 416 -31.26 1.15 -8.38
C GLN A 416 -30.98 1.01 -9.88
N ALA A 417 -29.92 0.31 -10.26
CA ALA A 417 -29.53 0.13 -11.65
C ALA A 417 -30.50 -0.80 -12.43
N THR A 418 -31.06 -1.81 -11.77
CA THR A 418 -31.97 -2.77 -12.39
C THR A 418 -33.45 -2.38 -12.30
N GLY A 419 -33.82 -1.49 -11.37
CA GLY A 419 -35.20 -1.19 -11.03
C GLY A 419 -35.93 -2.33 -10.27
N ASP A 420 -35.22 -3.41 -9.94
CA ASP A 420 -35.75 -4.54 -9.16
C ASP A 420 -35.41 -4.36 -7.66
N SER A 421 -36.43 -4.04 -6.88
CA SER A 421 -36.31 -3.87 -5.42
C SER A 421 -35.86 -5.14 -4.68
N ASN A 422 -36.00 -6.33 -5.30
CA ASN A 422 -35.58 -7.60 -4.73
C ASN A 422 -34.17 -8.03 -5.15
N ALA A 423 -33.55 -7.31 -6.08
CA ALA A 423 -32.19 -7.64 -6.52
C ALA A 423 -31.22 -7.70 -5.34
N ARG A 424 -30.37 -8.73 -5.34
CA ARG A 424 -29.32 -8.98 -4.34
C ARG A 424 -28.04 -9.32 -5.06
N ILE A 425 -26.91 -8.91 -4.52
CA ILE A 425 -25.62 -9.45 -4.95
C ILE A 425 -25.60 -10.95 -4.65
N ASP A 426 -24.95 -11.73 -5.50
CA ASP A 426 -24.85 -13.17 -5.32
C ASP A 426 -23.83 -13.55 -4.22
N GLY A 427 -23.83 -14.81 -3.81
CA GLY A 427 -22.95 -15.30 -2.74
C GLY A 427 -21.46 -15.27 -3.12
N GLU A 428 -21.13 -15.38 -4.41
CA GLU A 428 -19.75 -15.22 -4.90
C GLU A 428 -19.29 -13.78 -4.70
N MET A 429 -20.09 -12.81 -5.14
CA MET A 429 -19.79 -11.39 -4.96
C MET A 429 -19.63 -11.04 -3.48
N GLN A 430 -20.56 -11.49 -2.62
CA GLN A 430 -20.44 -11.23 -1.17
C GLN A 430 -19.14 -11.79 -0.60
N THR A 431 -18.75 -13.00 -1.02
CA THR A 431 -17.48 -13.61 -0.60
C THR A 431 -16.28 -12.75 -1.03
N ILE A 432 -16.27 -12.24 -2.27
CA ILE A 432 -15.20 -11.37 -2.77
C ILE A 432 -15.19 -10.03 -2.02
N VAL A 433 -16.35 -9.44 -1.75
CA VAL A 433 -16.47 -8.22 -0.94
C VAL A 433 -15.89 -8.43 0.47
N ASP A 434 -16.24 -9.53 1.12
CA ASP A 434 -15.68 -9.92 2.42
C ASP A 434 -14.16 -10.08 2.37
N MET A 435 -13.64 -10.73 1.32
CA MET A 435 -12.20 -10.90 1.09
C MET A 435 -11.45 -9.58 0.88
N MET A 436 -12.13 -8.54 0.41
CA MET A 436 -11.54 -7.21 0.19
C MET A 436 -11.72 -6.26 1.38
N ASN A 437 -12.39 -6.69 2.46
CA ASN A 437 -12.74 -5.83 3.58
C ASN A 437 -11.94 -6.16 4.87
N PRO A 438 -11.00 -5.32 5.32
CA PRO A 438 -10.27 -5.55 6.57
C PRO A 438 -11.20 -5.57 7.80
N MET A 439 -12.33 -4.84 7.78
CA MET A 439 -13.30 -4.82 8.87
C MET A 439 -13.96 -6.19 9.09
N TYR A 440 -14.16 -6.97 8.02
CA TYR A 440 -14.64 -8.34 8.09
C TYR A 440 -13.74 -9.22 8.96
N PHE A 441 -12.43 -9.21 8.71
CA PHE A 441 -11.44 -10.01 9.45
C PHE A 441 -11.27 -9.54 10.89
N ILE A 442 -11.25 -8.22 11.10
CA ILE A 442 -11.17 -7.62 12.44
C ILE A 442 -12.42 -8.00 13.25
N GLY A 443 -13.61 -7.89 12.66
CA GLY A 443 -14.89 -8.26 13.30
C GLY A 443 -14.92 -9.72 13.73
N ARG A 444 -14.43 -10.62 12.88
CA ARG A 444 -14.35 -12.07 13.12
C ARG A 444 -13.16 -12.51 13.99
N LYS A 445 -12.36 -11.56 14.50
CA LYS A 445 -11.21 -11.82 15.38
C LYS A 445 -10.17 -12.72 14.70
N ASN A 446 -9.87 -12.49 13.43
CA ASN A 446 -8.86 -13.26 12.73
C ASN A 446 -7.56 -13.31 13.54
N LYS A 447 -7.04 -14.53 13.79
CA LYS A 447 -5.84 -14.76 14.62
C LYS A 447 -4.59 -14.11 14.00
N GLY A 448 -4.51 -14.06 12.68
CA GLY A 448 -3.43 -13.43 11.92
C GLY A 448 -3.50 -11.90 11.85
N CYS A 449 -4.51 -11.25 12.47
CA CYS A 449 -4.58 -9.80 12.54
C CYS A 449 -3.43 -9.25 13.40
N VAL A 450 -2.58 -8.41 12.79
CA VAL A 450 -1.35 -7.90 13.39
C VAL A 450 -1.58 -7.03 14.63
N LYS A 451 -0.52 -6.87 15.42
CA LYS A 451 -0.58 -6.09 16.67
C LYS A 451 -0.41 -4.59 16.43
N TYR A 452 0.49 -4.17 15.53
CA TYR A 452 0.94 -2.79 15.38
C TYR A 452 0.39 -2.15 14.12
N TRP A 453 -0.17 -0.93 14.26
CA TRP A 453 -0.84 -0.19 13.19
C TRP A 453 -0.42 1.27 13.18
N TRP A 454 -0.06 1.76 11.99
CA TRP A 454 0.21 3.16 11.71
C TRP A 454 -0.81 3.63 10.68
N ILE A 455 -1.69 4.55 11.08
CA ILE A 455 -2.78 5.04 10.23
C ILE A 455 -2.67 6.55 10.09
N ARG A 456 -2.62 7.02 8.86
CA ARG A 456 -2.54 8.43 8.53
C ARG A 456 -3.60 8.81 7.52
N HIS A 457 -4.14 10.03 7.66
CA HIS A 457 -5.13 10.54 6.72
C HIS A 457 -5.11 12.07 6.69
N GLY A 458 -5.35 12.67 5.52
CA GLY A 458 -5.50 14.11 5.39
C GLY A 458 -6.86 14.57 5.92
N ALA A 459 -6.90 15.62 6.74
CA ALA A 459 -8.18 16.15 7.22
C ALA A 459 -9.02 16.80 6.09
N SER A 460 -8.40 17.22 5.00
CA SER A 460 -9.08 17.75 3.80
C SER A 460 -9.25 16.69 2.69
N ASP A 461 -9.02 15.41 3.01
CA ASP A 461 -9.22 14.31 2.07
C ASP A 461 -10.70 13.96 1.95
N ASN A 462 -11.32 14.34 0.84
CA ASN A 462 -12.71 14.09 0.52
C ASN A 462 -12.93 12.92 -0.46
N HIS A 463 -11.92 12.08 -0.67
CA HIS A 463 -12.06 10.85 -1.43
C HIS A 463 -12.90 9.80 -0.74
N THR A 464 -12.98 9.87 0.61
CA THR A 464 -13.83 9.02 1.45
C THR A 464 -14.32 9.78 2.69
N SER A 465 -15.25 9.19 3.43
CA SER A 465 -15.65 9.72 4.75
C SER A 465 -14.57 9.45 5.81
N LEU A 466 -14.36 10.38 6.72
CA LEU A 466 -13.48 10.17 7.89
C LEU A 466 -13.92 8.96 8.72
N THR A 467 -15.20 8.60 8.67
CA THR A 467 -15.71 7.44 9.44
C THR A 467 -15.09 6.13 8.99
N VAL A 468 -14.69 6.00 7.71
CA VAL A 468 -14.03 4.80 7.19
C VAL A 468 -12.70 4.56 7.91
N ILE A 469 -11.88 5.60 8.02
CA ILE A 469 -10.57 5.53 8.67
C ILE A 469 -10.70 5.37 10.18
N VAL A 470 -11.62 6.12 10.78
CA VAL A 470 -11.81 6.10 12.22
C VAL A 470 -12.47 4.80 12.68
N ASN A 471 -13.38 4.21 11.89
CA ASN A 471 -13.92 2.87 12.17
C ASN A 471 -12.82 1.80 12.14
N LEU A 472 -11.91 1.84 11.15
CA LEU A 472 -10.76 0.95 11.11
C LEU A 472 -9.91 1.09 12.38
N ALA A 473 -9.54 2.31 12.75
CA ALA A 473 -8.75 2.58 13.95
C ALA A 473 -9.46 2.10 15.23
N LEU A 474 -10.72 2.43 15.40
CA LEU A 474 -11.52 2.05 16.57
C LEU A 474 -11.75 0.55 16.67
N ALA A 475 -12.05 -0.13 15.55
CA ALA A 475 -12.22 -1.57 15.53
C ALA A 475 -10.95 -2.29 16.00
N LEU A 476 -9.78 -1.83 15.59
CA LEU A 476 -8.49 -2.35 16.02
C LEU A 476 -8.22 -2.06 17.50
N GLU A 477 -8.45 -0.83 17.97
CA GLU A 477 -8.27 -0.45 19.37
C GLU A 477 -9.21 -1.21 20.31
N ASN A 478 -10.47 -1.40 19.90
CA ASN A 478 -11.44 -2.20 20.65
C ASN A 478 -11.03 -3.69 20.71
N ARG A 479 -10.13 -4.12 19.82
CA ARG A 479 -9.44 -5.43 19.85
C ARG A 479 -8.07 -5.38 20.55
N LYS A 480 -7.77 -4.30 21.29
CA LYS A 480 -6.52 -4.10 22.05
C LYS A 480 -5.26 -4.16 21.14
N LYS A 481 -5.39 -3.75 19.89
CA LYS A 481 -4.23 -3.57 19.01
C LYS A 481 -3.54 -2.24 19.35
N ASN A 482 -2.25 -2.16 19.04
CA ASN A 482 -1.48 -0.93 19.20
C ASN A 482 -1.66 -0.08 17.94
N VAL A 483 -2.45 0.97 18.06
CA VAL A 483 -2.85 1.82 16.93
C VAL A 483 -2.31 3.23 17.13
N ASN A 484 -1.49 3.69 16.19
CA ASN A 484 -1.06 5.08 16.06
C ASN A 484 -1.81 5.71 14.88
N ALA A 485 -2.94 6.34 15.16
CA ALA A 485 -3.81 6.96 14.16
C ALA A 485 -3.85 8.48 14.32
N LEU A 486 -3.50 9.22 13.27
CA LEU A 486 -3.49 10.68 13.24
C LEU A 486 -4.10 11.22 11.96
N LEU A 487 -4.68 12.45 12.04
CA LEU A 487 -5.01 13.25 10.87
C LEU A 487 -3.94 14.34 10.65
N TYR A 488 -3.64 14.64 9.40
CA TYR A 488 -2.88 15.83 9.01
C TYR A 488 -3.85 16.95 8.66
N TRP A 489 -3.79 18.05 9.44
CA TRP A 489 -4.69 19.17 9.24
C TRP A 489 -4.43 19.84 7.88
N ASP A 490 -5.53 20.16 7.17
CA ASP A 490 -5.51 20.83 5.87
C ASP A 490 -4.78 20.08 4.74
N ALA A 491 -4.42 18.83 4.98
CA ALA A 491 -3.79 17.97 3.99
C ALA A 491 -4.84 17.14 3.25
N GLY A 492 -4.61 16.92 1.95
CA GLY A 492 -5.48 16.17 1.06
C GLY A 492 -5.14 14.69 0.96
N HIS A 493 -5.65 14.05 -0.10
CA HIS A 493 -5.44 12.63 -0.37
C HIS A 493 -3.96 12.33 -0.66
N GLY A 494 -3.43 11.28 -0.04
CA GLY A 494 -2.03 10.87 -0.18
C GLY A 494 -1.05 11.58 0.74
N ALA A 495 -1.55 12.33 1.75
CA ALA A 495 -0.71 13.02 2.72
C ALA A 495 0.18 12.04 3.51
N ASP A 496 1.47 12.39 3.60
CA ASP A 496 2.51 11.75 4.40
C ASP A 496 3.44 12.85 4.90
N GLU A 497 3.17 13.35 6.12
CA GLU A 497 3.82 14.53 6.68
C GLU A 497 4.82 14.20 7.79
N ASP A 498 4.84 12.93 8.25
CA ASP A 498 5.75 12.46 9.29
C ASP A 498 6.53 11.19 8.88
N PRO A 499 7.19 11.17 7.68
CA PRO A 499 7.83 9.97 7.16
C PRO A 499 9.01 9.51 8.03
N GLU A 500 9.76 10.41 8.65
CA GLU A 500 10.85 10.03 9.56
C GLU A 500 10.33 9.44 10.87
N ASP A 501 9.21 9.95 11.41
CA ASP A 501 8.53 9.38 12.58
C ASP A 501 8.00 7.98 12.28
N PHE A 502 7.53 7.75 11.04
CA PHE A 502 7.14 6.42 10.60
C PHE A 502 8.33 5.44 10.61
N ILE A 503 9.47 5.83 10.08
CA ILE A 503 10.68 5.00 10.10
C ILE A 503 11.17 4.77 11.53
N ALA A 504 11.16 5.80 12.38
CA ALA A 504 11.50 5.68 13.79
C ALA A 504 10.52 4.75 14.54
N TRP A 505 9.22 4.81 14.23
CA TRP A 505 8.22 3.90 14.78
C TRP A 505 8.52 2.43 14.44
N ILE A 506 8.95 2.12 13.20
CA ILE A 506 9.38 0.76 12.84
C ILE A 506 10.54 0.31 13.72
N GLY A 507 11.55 1.15 13.92
CA GLY A 507 12.66 0.86 14.83
C GLY A 507 12.20 0.56 16.25
N ASN A 508 11.30 1.40 16.78
CA ASN A 508 10.77 1.26 18.14
C ASN A 508 9.99 -0.03 18.36
N ILE A 509 9.10 -0.41 17.43
CA ILE A 509 8.26 -1.62 17.59
C ILE A 509 9.04 -2.91 17.35
N THR A 510 10.14 -2.88 16.60
CA THR A 510 11.00 -4.02 16.31
C THR A 510 12.18 -4.15 17.27
N GLY A 511 12.54 -3.07 17.98
CA GLY A 511 13.75 -2.98 18.76
C GLY A 511 15.03 -2.90 17.92
N PHE A 512 14.89 -2.64 16.61
CA PHE A 512 16.03 -2.50 15.71
C PHE A 512 16.65 -1.10 15.85
N THR A 513 17.83 -1.04 16.41
CA THR A 513 18.56 0.22 16.68
C THR A 513 19.48 0.63 15.53
N GLY A 514 19.23 0.16 14.30
CA GLY A 514 20.05 0.42 13.11
C GLY A 514 20.78 1.77 13.13
N HIS A 515 21.72 2.04 12.28
CA HIS A 515 22.67 3.17 12.25
C HIS A 515 22.09 4.61 12.36
N ILE A 516 20.83 4.77 12.79
CA ILE A 516 20.26 6.05 13.22
C ILE A 516 20.47 6.17 14.74
N LYS A 517 21.62 6.68 15.16
CA LYS A 517 21.69 7.35 16.45
C LYS A 517 20.80 8.59 16.34
N ALA A 518 19.64 8.55 17.00
CA ALA A 518 18.87 9.76 17.24
C ALA A 518 19.83 10.81 17.78
N GLY A 519 19.99 11.93 17.08
CA GLY A 519 20.66 13.08 17.64
C GLY A 519 19.95 13.42 18.96
N LYS A 520 20.73 13.45 20.05
CA LYS A 520 20.28 13.94 21.35
C LYS A 520 19.95 15.42 21.27
#